data_9225a36865424bba058e8aa1fc690989
#
_entry.id   9225a36865424bba058e8aa1fc690989
#
_cell.length_a   1.000
_cell.length_b   1.000
_cell.length_c   1.000
_cell.angle_alpha   90.00
_cell.angle_beta   90.00
_cell.angle_gamma   90.00
#
_symmetry.space_group_name_H-M   'P 1'
#
loop_
_entity.id
_entity.type
_entity.pdbx_description
1 polymer ?
#
loop_
_entity_poly.entity_id
_entity_poly.type
_entity_poly.pdbx_seq_one_letter_code
_entity_poly.pdbx_strand_id
1 'polypeptide(L)'
;MFFKSATEKQLDEKINRIQNNFENNYKDAAQINLKEFEAMLNDVKASSKLKEKQITYYEKKLSEYQNQMQKFTHKDQKCTW
;
A
#
# COMPACT_ATOMS: atom_id res chain seq x y z
N MET A 1 0.14 -25.18 8.35
CA MET A 1 -0.20 -23.89 8.95
C MET A 1 0.92 -22.90 8.76
N PHE A 2 0.59 -21.70 8.36
CA PHE A 2 1.60 -20.69 8.04
C PHE A 2 1.54 -19.58 9.06
N PHE A 3 2.69 -19.25 9.59
CA PHE A 3 2.81 -18.09 10.46
C PHE A 3 3.47 -16.97 9.65
N LYS A 4 2.78 -15.86 9.57
CA LYS A 4 3.38 -14.70 8.93
C LYS A 4 4.41 -14.09 9.86
N SER A 5 5.52 -13.65 9.30
CA SER A 5 6.53 -12.95 10.07
C SER A 5 5.98 -11.60 10.54
N ALA A 6 6.65 -11.00 11.50
CA ALA A 6 6.27 -9.67 11.97
C ALA A 6 6.27 -8.66 10.82
N THR A 7 7.22 -8.80 9.90
CA THR A 7 7.33 -7.94 8.73
C THR A 7 6.09 -8.06 7.86
N GLU A 8 5.66 -9.29 7.56
CA GLU A 8 4.47 -9.51 6.75
C GLU A 8 3.23 -8.98 7.42
N LYS A 9 3.11 -9.15 8.73
CA LYS A 9 1.97 -8.64 9.48
C LYS A 9 1.89 -7.13 9.39
N GLN A 10 3.04 -6.46 9.49
CA GLN A 10 3.08 -5.00 9.38
C GLN A 10 2.66 -4.53 8.01
N LEU A 11 3.13 -5.20 6.96
CA LEU A 11 2.75 -4.85 5.60
C LEU A 11 1.27 -5.09 5.37
N ASP A 12 0.75 -6.22 5.83
CA ASP A 12 -0.67 -6.54 5.68
C ASP A 12 -1.55 -5.54 6.43
N GLU A 13 -1.12 -5.13 7.60
CA GLU A 13 -1.85 -4.13 8.38
C GLU A 13 -1.91 -2.79 7.62
N LYS A 14 -0.80 -2.41 7.02
CA LYS A 14 -0.75 -1.18 6.23
C LYS A 14 -1.68 -1.28 5.02
N ILE A 15 -1.72 -2.44 4.37
CA ILE A 15 -2.63 -2.69 3.25
C ILE A 15 -4.07 -2.51 3.69
N ASN A 16 -4.43 -3.07 4.84
CA ASN A 16 -5.78 -2.94 5.38
C ASN A 16 -6.15 -1.47 5.63
N ARG A 17 -5.22 -0.71 6.15
CA ARG A 17 -5.44 0.72 6.40
C ARG A 17 -5.66 1.49 5.10
N ILE A 18 -4.84 1.18 4.08
CA ILE A 18 -4.98 1.82 2.77
C ILE A 18 -6.35 1.51 2.19
N GLN A 19 -6.77 0.24 2.23
CA GLN A 19 -8.07 -0.15 1.71
C GLN A 19 -9.20 0.57 2.43
N ASN A 20 -9.13 0.65 3.76
CA ASN A 20 -10.13 1.36 4.55
C ASN A 20 -10.19 2.83 4.17
N ASN A 21 -9.02 3.45 3.96
CA ASN A 21 -8.97 4.86 3.59
C ASN A 21 -9.64 5.09 2.24
N PHE A 22 -9.41 4.20 1.27
CA PHE A 22 -10.06 4.32 -0.03
C PHE A 22 -11.58 4.15 0.08
N GLU A 23 -12.01 3.17 0.87
CA GLU A 23 -13.44 2.91 1.06
C GLU A 23 -14.16 4.07 1.70
N ASN A 24 -13.48 4.78 2.59
CA ASN A 24 -14.04 5.91 3.32
C ASN A 24 -13.70 7.27 2.70
N ASN A 25 -13.06 7.27 1.55
CA ASN A 25 -12.68 8.50 0.84
C ASN A 25 -11.73 9.39 1.64
N TYR A 26 -10.88 8.80 2.44
CA TYR A 26 -9.88 9.55 3.21
C TYR A 26 -8.60 9.67 2.37
N LYS A 27 -8.58 10.62 1.46
CA LYS A 27 -7.48 10.79 0.52
C LYS A 27 -6.14 11.05 1.18
N ASP A 28 -6.13 11.97 2.13
CA ASP A 28 -4.89 12.36 2.79
C ASP A 28 -4.32 11.19 3.58
N ALA A 29 -5.17 10.50 4.31
CA ALA A 29 -4.75 9.33 5.08
C ALA A 29 -4.27 8.21 4.15
N ALA A 30 -4.97 7.99 3.05
CA ALA A 30 -4.57 6.98 2.07
C ALA A 30 -3.20 7.30 1.50
N GLN A 31 -2.96 8.55 1.18
CA GLN A 31 -1.69 8.99 0.61
C GLN A 31 -0.55 8.77 1.60
N ILE A 32 -0.76 9.12 2.85
CA ILE A 32 0.24 8.95 3.90
C ILE A 32 0.53 7.45 4.11
N ASN A 33 -0.51 6.65 4.23
CA ASN A 33 -0.34 5.21 4.45
C ASN A 33 0.32 4.54 3.25
N LEU A 34 0.02 5.00 2.05
CA LEU A 34 0.64 4.45 0.84
C LEU A 34 2.14 4.76 0.81
N LYS A 35 2.52 5.97 1.16
CA LYS A 35 3.94 6.33 1.23
C LYS A 35 4.66 5.53 2.30
N GLU A 36 4.03 5.32 3.44
CA GLU A 36 4.60 4.52 4.50
C GLU A 36 4.75 3.07 4.07
N PHE A 37 3.77 2.54 3.36
CA PHE A 37 3.84 1.19 2.84
C PHE A 37 5.02 1.04 1.87
N GLU A 38 5.17 2.01 0.97
CA GLU A 38 6.29 2.01 0.03
C GLU A 38 7.63 2.02 0.76
N ALA A 39 7.76 2.88 1.76
CA ALA A 39 8.99 2.96 2.55
C ALA A 39 9.27 1.66 3.28
N MET A 40 8.25 1.05 3.86
CA MET A 40 8.38 -0.24 4.54
C MET A 40 8.85 -1.31 3.58
N LEU A 41 8.26 -1.35 2.39
CA LEU A 41 8.60 -2.36 1.39
C LEU A 41 10.04 -2.17 0.90
N ASN A 42 10.45 -0.93 0.67
CA ASN A 42 11.83 -0.65 0.28
C ASN A 42 12.82 -1.10 1.34
N ASP A 43 12.50 -0.86 2.60
CA ASP A 43 13.33 -1.30 3.71
C ASP A 43 13.44 -2.82 3.77
N VAL A 44 12.33 -3.50 3.57
CA VAL A 44 12.28 -4.96 3.55
C VAL A 44 13.13 -5.50 2.41
N LYS A 45 13.06 -4.89 1.23
CA LYS A 45 13.85 -5.30 0.07
C LYS A 45 15.34 -5.12 0.35
N ALA A 46 15.71 -4.01 0.97
CA ALA A 46 17.11 -3.73 1.28
C ALA A 46 17.66 -4.70 2.31
N SER A 47 16.85 -5.13 3.27
CA SER A 47 17.29 -6.02 4.34
C SER A 47 17.04 -7.50 4.07
N SER A 48 16.47 -7.83 2.92
CA SER A 48 16.21 -9.20 2.49
C SER A 48 15.38 -9.99 3.53
N LYS A 49 14.42 -9.33 4.14
CA LYS A 49 13.60 -9.97 5.17
C LYS A 49 12.56 -10.91 4.61
N LEU A 50 12.19 -10.72 3.36
CA LEU A 50 11.17 -11.54 2.70
C LEU A 50 11.74 -12.18 1.45
N LYS A 51 11.11 -13.27 1.03
CA LYS A 51 11.46 -13.96 -0.21
C LYS A 51 10.95 -13.16 -1.40
N GLU A 52 11.56 -13.42 -2.56
CA GLU A 52 11.23 -12.72 -3.79
C GLU A 52 9.74 -12.79 -4.13
N LYS A 53 9.14 -13.96 -3.95
CA LYS A 53 7.71 -14.12 -4.23
C LYS A 53 6.85 -13.22 -3.39
N GLN A 54 7.20 -13.09 -2.12
CA GLN A 54 6.47 -12.24 -1.19
C GLN A 54 6.65 -10.78 -1.55
N ILE A 55 7.87 -10.39 -1.88
CA ILE A 55 8.18 -9.03 -2.29
C ILE A 55 7.38 -8.68 -3.54
N THR A 56 7.36 -9.57 -4.52
CA THR A 56 6.60 -9.36 -5.76
C THR A 56 5.11 -9.14 -5.47
N TYR A 57 4.56 -9.93 -4.56
CA TYR A 57 3.16 -9.78 -4.18
C TYR A 57 2.89 -8.38 -3.61
N TYR A 58 3.75 -7.92 -2.70
CA TYR A 58 3.55 -6.62 -2.07
C TYR A 58 3.84 -5.47 -3.04
N GLU A 59 4.78 -5.65 -3.95
CA GLU A 59 5.04 -4.65 -4.99
C GLU A 59 3.83 -4.49 -5.90
N LYS A 60 3.18 -5.60 -6.23
CA LYS A 60 1.98 -5.57 -7.03
C LYS A 60 0.88 -4.80 -6.31
N LYS A 61 0.71 -5.06 -5.02
CA LYS A 61 -0.27 -4.32 -4.21
C LYS A 61 0.04 -2.84 -4.18
N LEU A 62 1.30 -2.48 -4.02
CA LEU A 62 1.72 -1.09 -4.02
C LEU A 62 1.35 -0.42 -5.34
N SER A 63 1.65 -1.08 -6.44
CA SER A 63 1.34 -0.56 -7.77
C SER A 63 -0.15 -0.35 -7.95
N GLU A 64 -0.96 -1.32 -7.52
CA GLU A 64 -2.42 -1.22 -7.61
C GLU A 64 -2.94 -0.02 -6.84
N TYR A 65 -2.43 0.18 -5.62
CA TYR A 65 -2.89 1.30 -4.79
C TYR A 65 -2.41 2.63 -5.34
N GLN A 66 -1.23 2.68 -5.91
CA GLN A 66 -0.74 3.90 -6.56
C GLN A 66 -1.64 4.28 -7.73
N ASN A 67 -2.05 3.30 -8.51
CA ASN A 67 -2.99 3.53 -9.62
C ASN A 67 -4.34 4.01 -9.11
N GLN A 68 -4.84 3.39 -8.05
CA GLN A 68 -6.09 3.82 -7.44
C GLN A 68 -6.01 5.24 -6.92
N MET A 69 -4.88 5.61 -6.34
CA MET A 69 -4.68 6.96 -5.83
C MET A 69 -4.71 7.98 -6.94
N GLN A 70 -4.10 7.67 -8.08
CA GLN A 70 -4.14 8.56 -9.24
C GLN A 70 -5.56 8.76 -9.74
N LYS A 71 -6.33 7.68 -9.85
CA LYS A 71 -7.72 7.78 -10.28
C LYS A 71 -8.55 8.58 -9.29
N PHE A 72 -8.27 8.41 -8.03
CA PHE A 72 -8.95 9.12 -6.95
C PHE A 72 -8.73 10.62 -7.11
N THR A 73 -7.49 11.02 -7.32
CA THR A 73 -7.11 12.41 -7.51
C THR A 73 -7.69 12.97 -8.81
N HIS A 74 -7.60 12.19 -9.88
CA HIS A 74 -8.15 12.59 -11.18
C HIS A 74 -9.65 12.81 -11.10
N LYS A 75 -10.33 11.95 -10.39
CA LYS A 75 -11.77 12.04 -10.25
C LYS A 75 -12.17 13.36 -9.61
N ASP A 76 -11.40 13.80 -8.63
CA ASP A 76 -11.63 15.08 -8.00
C ASP A 76 -11.44 16.23 -8.97
N GLN A 77 -10.40 16.16 -9.77
CA GLN A 77 -10.12 17.19 -10.76
C GLN A 77 -11.26 17.31 -11.77
N LYS A 78 -11.79 16.16 -12.18
CA LYS A 78 -12.92 16.18 -13.11
C LYS A 78 -14.14 16.82 -12.51
N CYS A 79 -14.34 16.64 -11.22
CA CYS A 79 -15.51 17.19 -10.55
C CYS A 79 -15.46 18.69 -10.38
N THR A 80 -14.30 19.30 -10.56
CA THR A 80 -14.16 20.74 -10.34
C THR A 80 -14.56 21.57 -11.55
N TRP A 81 -14.87 20.92 -12.65
CA TRP A 81 -15.28 21.64 -13.87
C TRP A 81 -16.51 21.01 -14.48
#